data_5287f37b24d3dd66ab9ef9780d26714b
#
_entry.id   5287f37b24d3dd66ab9ef9780d26714b
#
_cell.length_a   1.000
_cell.length_b   1.000
_cell.length_c   1.000
_cell.angle_alpha   90.00
_cell.angle_beta   90.00
_cell.angle_gamma   90.00
#
_symmetry.space_group_name_H-M   'P 1'
#
loop_
_entity.id
_entity.type
_entity.pdbx_description
1 polymer ?
#
loop_
_entity_poly.entity_id
_entity_poly.type
_entity_poly.pdbx_seq_one_letter_code
_entity_poly.pdbx_strand_id
1 'polypeptide(L)'
;MDKYAIFEVGMNMKDEICHLSNLINPDIAIITNIGEAHIGNLGSKENIAIEKSNIIEGMSSGGVVLLPRDSDYFELLQKKVSGKKLRYITFGHSNKSDIQITEISRVKDRISLKFRIFGEIFQTSSDIQNISILNNYLPVLGIANILNYDLDEILKNIENARVHRSRWQEFDFEFDGGQIKLIDDSYNASPTSMFDAIESIDSYRGEQIFRKIIIIGDMLELGDLSEKYHSELVNRINRTNIDHVYFCGEYLTPFFSKLSPKKRKKQFKSIEYIHSIDNFKLKRGDLIFIKGSNKIGLNNLVQEFINYLALS
;
A
#
# COMPACT_ATOMS: atom_id res chain seq x y z
N MET A 1 -32.78 -2.14 -6.24
CA MET A 1 -31.80 -1.91 -7.33
C MET A 1 -30.65 -1.16 -6.74
N ASP A 2 -29.44 -1.67 -6.90
CA ASP A 2 -28.24 -1.01 -6.44
C ASP A 2 -28.06 0.28 -7.25
N LYS A 3 -27.66 1.36 -6.56
CA LYS A 3 -27.53 2.68 -7.15
C LYS A 3 -26.19 2.85 -7.87
N TYR A 4 -25.18 2.08 -7.44
CA TYR A 4 -23.80 2.15 -7.93
C TYR A 4 -23.21 0.75 -8.09
N ALA A 5 -22.31 0.60 -9.06
CA ALA A 5 -21.44 -0.56 -9.22
C ALA A 5 -19.98 -0.10 -9.18
N ILE A 6 -19.14 -0.80 -8.42
CA ILE A 6 -17.72 -0.49 -8.28
C ILE A 6 -16.93 -1.67 -8.82
N PHE A 7 -16.02 -1.41 -9.76
CA PHE A 7 -15.18 -2.40 -10.38
C PHE A 7 -13.70 -2.08 -10.12
N GLU A 8 -12.95 -3.05 -9.61
CA GLU A 8 -11.50 -2.99 -9.63
C GLU A 8 -11.00 -3.50 -10.98
N VAL A 9 -10.26 -2.65 -11.70
CA VAL A 9 -9.71 -2.97 -13.02
C VAL A 9 -8.20 -3.10 -12.89
N GLY A 10 -7.73 -4.34 -12.93
CA GLY A 10 -6.31 -4.68 -12.90
C GLY A 10 -5.76 -4.98 -14.30
N MET A 11 -4.43 -5.05 -14.39
CA MET A 11 -3.71 -5.44 -15.60
C MET A 11 -2.49 -6.28 -15.26
N ASN A 12 -2.15 -7.20 -16.14
CA ASN A 12 -0.86 -7.88 -16.16
C ASN A 12 -0.12 -7.61 -17.47
N MET A 13 -0.87 -7.34 -18.53
CA MET A 13 -0.35 -7.15 -19.89
C MET A 13 -0.96 -5.90 -20.53
N LYS A 14 -0.43 -5.54 -21.69
CA LYS A 14 -0.90 -4.40 -22.49
C LYS A 14 -2.31 -4.65 -23.04
N ASP A 15 -3.09 -3.59 -23.17
CA ASP A 15 -4.43 -3.51 -23.75
C ASP A 15 -5.55 -4.20 -22.93
N GLU A 16 -5.26 -4.75 -21.75
CA GLU A 16 -6.27 -5.37 -20.86
C GLU A 16 -7.24 -4.33 -20.30
N ILE A 17 -6.72 -3.17 -19.86
CA ILE A 17 -7.58 -2.11 -19.27
C ILE A 17 -8.51 -1.52 -20.31
N CYS A 18 -8.06 -1.33 -21.56
CA CYS A 18 -8.91 -0.84 -22.63
C CYS A 18 -10.12 -1.77 -22.85
N HIS A 19 -9.88 -3.07 -22.93
CA HIS A 19 -10.92 -4.07 -23.10
C HIS A 19 -11.93 -4.05 -21.95
N LEU A 20 -11.46 -4.07 -20.70
CA LEU A 20 -12.31 -4.04 -19.52
C LEU A 20 -13.09 -2.73 -19.40
N SER A 21 -12.46 -1.59 -19.69
CA SER A 21 -13.13 -0.30 -19.69
C SER A 21 -14.29 -0.22 -20.67
N ASN A 22 -14.11 -0.76 -21.88
CA ASN A 22 -15.17 -0.80 -22.88
C ASN A 22 -16.33 -1.74 -22.50
N LEU A 23 -16.09 -2.76 -21.68
CA LEU A 23 -17.15 -3.62 -21.13
C LEU A 23 -17.94 -2.92 -20.02
N ILE A 24 -17.24 -2.18 -19.16
CA ILE A 24 -17.82 -1.52 -17.98
C ILE A 24 -18.53 -0.23 -18.35
N ASN A 25 -18.00 0.55 -19.32
CA ASN A 25 -18.43 1.89 -19.67
C ASN A 25 -18.57 2.81 -18.45
N PRO A 26 -17.46 3.10 -17.71
CA PRO A 26 -17.53 3.77 -16.42
C PRO A 26 -17.93 5.24 -16.55
N ASP A 27 -18.80 5.73 -15.66
CA ASP A 27 -19.13 7.15 -15.52
C ASP A 27 -18.05 7.91 -14.75
N ILE A 28 -17.41 7.23 -13.78
CA ILE A 28 -16.32 7.75 -12.98
C ILE A 28 -15.17 6.75 -13.02
N ALA A 29 -13.97 7.23 -13.33
CA ALA A 29 -12.75 6.42 -13.27
C ALA A 29 -11.74 6.99 -12.27
N ILE A 30 -10.95 6.12 -11.64
CA ILE A 30 -9.87 6.50 -10.73
C ILE A 30 -8.58 5.84 -11.19
N ILE A 31 -7.53 6.65 -11.36
CA ILE A 31 -6.15 6.15 -11.45
C ILE A 31 -5.52 6.41 -10.09
N THR A 32 -5.37 5.37 -9.27
CA THR A 32 -4.93 5.51 -7.88
C THR A 32 -3.48 5.93 -7.76
N ASN A 33 -2.60 5.23 -8.48
CA ASN A 33 -1.19 5.59 -8.56
C ASN A 33 -0.52 4.98 -9.81
N ILE A 34 0.71 5.43 -10.12
CA ILE A 34 1.60 4.84 -11.13
C ILE A 34 2.85 4.33 -10.42
N GLY A 35 2.81 3.07 -10.01
CA GLY A 35 3.93 2.35 -9.38
C GLY A 35 4.60 1.35 -10.31
N GLU A 36 5.44 0.47 -9.75
CA GLU A 36 6.23 -0.50 -10.49
C GLU A 36 5.57 -1.89 -10.58
N ALA A 37 4.32 -2.05 -10.11
CA ALA A 37 3.61 -3.32 -10.25
C ALA A 37 3.53 -3.72 -11.73
N HIS A 38 3.84 -4.98 -12.03
CA HIS A 38 3.86 -5.55 -13.39
C HIS A 38 4.88 -4.93 -14.36
N ILE A 39 5.90 -4.21 -13.86
CA ILE A 39 6.90 -3.53 -14.69
C ILE A 39 7.69 -4.52 -15.55
N GLY A 40 7.90 -5.76 -15.06
CA GLY A 40 8.54 -6.82 -15.83
C GLY A 40 7.80 -7.19 -17.12
N ASN A 41 6.47 -7.10 -17.12
CA ASN A 41 5.62 -7.40 -18.28
C ASN A 41 5.44 -6.20 -19.20
N LEU A 42 5.35 -4.99 -18.65
CA LEU A 42 5.07 -3.76 -19.39
C LEU A 42 6.35 -2.99 -19.78
N GLY A 43 7.50 -3.34 -19.21
CA GLY A 43 8.82 -2.84 -19.55
C GLY A 43 9.19 -1.50 -18.92
N SER A 44 8.24 -0.59 -18.66
CA SER A 44 8.53 0.72 -18.06
C SER A 44 7.35 1.30 -17.27
N LYS A 45 7.64 2.24 -16.36
CA LYS A 45 6.59 3.00 -15.65
C LYS A 45 5.75 3.84 -16.61
N GLU A 46 6.34 4.35 -17.68
CA GLU A 46 5.60 5.08 -18.72
C GLU A 46 4.55 4.18 -19.39
N ASN A 47 4.91 2.97 -19.76
CA ASN A 47 3.96 2.00 -20.32
C ASN A 47 2.86 1.65 -19.31
N ILE A 48 3.18 1.53 -18.01
CA ILE A 48 2.19 1.36 -16.95
C ILE A 48 1.24 2.56 -16.89
N ALA A 49 1.75 3.79 -17.00
CA ALA A 49 0.93 5.00 -17.02
C ALA A 49 0.01 5.04 -18.25
N ILE A 50 0.54 4.70 -19.42
CA ILE A 50 -0.23 4.59 -20.66
C ILE A 50 -1.32 3.54 -20.49
N GLU A 51 -0.99 2.35 -20.01
CA GLU A 51 -1.97 1.27 -19.86
C GLU A 51 -3.06 1.63 -18.85
N LYS A 52 -2.70 2.12 -17.66
CA LYS A 52 -3.70 2.57 -16.67
C LYS A 52 -4.59 3.69 -17.19
N SER A 53 -4.04 4.58 -18.01
CA SER A 53 -4.84 5.66 -18.62
C SER A 53 -5.87 5.15 -19.63
N ASN A 54 -5.76 3.92 -20.14
CA ASN A 54 -6.74 3.31 -21.03
C ASN A 54 -8.10 3.04 -20.35
N ILE A 55 -8.19 3.22 -19.01
CA ILE A 55 -9.47 3.19 -18.29
C ILE A 55 -10.49 4.22 -18.86
N ILE A 56 -10.02 5.27 -19.53
CA ILE A 56 -10.89 6.29 -20.13
C ILE A 56 -11.49 5.86 -21.47
N GLU A 57 -11.02 4.75 -22.07
CA GLU A 57 -11.42 4.37 -23.43
C GLU A 57 -12.91 4.01 -23.52
N GLY A 58 -13.46 3.36 -22.51
CA GLY A 58 -14.89 3.05 -22.41
C GLY A 58 -15.77 4.17 -21.86
N MET A 59 -15.19 5.31 -21.43
CA MET A 59 -15.96 6.40 -20.83
C MET A 59 -16.74 7.22 -21.87
N SER A 60 -17.97 7.55 -21.53
CA SER A 60 -18.81 8.45 -22.32
C SER A 60 -18.46 9.92 -22.05
N SER A 61 -18.86 10.80 -23.00
CA SER A 61 -18.72 12.26 -22.82
C SER A 61 -19.39 12.73 -21.53
N GLY A 62 -18.70 13.59 -20.79
CA GLY A 62 -19.16 14.09 -19.48
C GLY A 62 -18.72 13.27 -18.28
N GLY A 63 -18.11 12.10 -18.48
CA GLY A 63 -17.50 11.31 -17.42
C GLY A 63 -16.41 12.07 -16.65
N VAL A 64 -16.10 11.61 -15.44
CA VAL A 64 -15.13 12.25 -14.55
C VAL A 64 -13.99 11.29 -14.21
N VAL A 65 -12.74 11.75 -14.32
CA VAL A 65 -11.57 10.98 -13.99
C VAL A 65 -10.84 11.58 -12.77
N LEU A 66 -10.57 10.78 -11.76
CA LEU A 66 -9.73 11.19 -10.62
C LEU A 66 -8.27 10.83 -10.92
N LEU A 67 -7.38 11.84 -10.84
CA LEU A 67 -5.97 11.70 -11.21
C LEU A 67 -5.03 12.02 -10.04
N PRO A 68 -3.96 11.19 -9.82
CA PRO A 68 -2.95 11.46 -8.80
C PRO A 68 -2.04 12.63 -9.24
N ARG A 69 -2.18 13.78 -8.61
CA ARG A 69 -1.44 15.01 -8.95
C ARG A 69 0.06 14.89 -8.75
N ASP A 70 0.46 14.10 -7.77
CA ASP A 70 1.88 13.94 -7.38
C ASP A 70 2.63 12.91 -8.24
N SER A 71 1.93 12.29 -9.20
CA SER A 71 2.55 11.33 -10.12
C SER A 71 3.49 12.03 -11.10
N ASP A 72 4.69 11.47 -11.32
CA ASP A 72 5.62 11.91 -12.37
C ASP A 72 5.00 11.86 -13.76
N TYR A 73 3.92 11.07 -13.92
CA TYR A 73 3.18 10.90 -15.17
C TYR A 73 1.90 11.73 -15.24
N PHE A 74 1.71 12.67 -14.32
CA PHE A 74 0.49 13.48 -14.27
C PHE A 74 0.17 14.18 -15.60
N GLU A 75 1.16 14.79 -16.24
CA GLU A 75 0.98 15.52 -17.50
C GLU A 75 0.53 14.59 -18.64
N LEU A 76 1.07 13.36 -18.70
CA LEU A 76 0.64 12.34 -19.64
C LEU A 76 -0.84 11.98 -19.43
N LEU A 77 -1.22 11.70 -18.17
CA LEU A 77 -2.58 11.35 -17.79
C LEU A 77 -3.55 12.48 -18.11
N GLN A 78 -3.20 13.70 -17.72
CA GLN A 78 -3.99 14.91 -17.98
C GLN A 78 -4.23 15.12 -19.49
N LYS A 79 -3.18 15.01 -20.30
CA LYS A 79 -3.26 15.16 -21.76
C LYS A 79 -4.21 14.14 -22.38
N LYS A 80 -4.15 12.89 -21.95
CA LYS A 80 -5.03 11.83 -22.44
C LYS A 80 -6.51 12.12 -22.11
N VAL A 81 -6.80 12.46 -20.85
CA VAL A 81 -8.16 12.78 -20.40
C VAL A 81 -8.72 14.00 -21.14
N SER A 82 -7.93 15.07 -21.27
CA SER A 82 -8.33 16.28 -21.98
C SER A 82 -8.58 16.03 -23.47
N GLY A 83 -7.79 15.14 -24.09
CA GLY A 83 -7.97 14.73 -25.49
C GLY A 83 -9.31 14.07 -25.78
N LYS A 84 -9.90 13.40 -24.77
CA LYS A 84 -11.25 12.79 -24.84
C LYS A 84 -12.38 13.72 -24.39
N LYS A 85 -12.07 14.97 -24.03
CA LYS A 85 -13.04 15.96 -23.50
C LYS A 85 -13.76 15.48 -22.22
N LEU A 86 -13.08 14.67 -21.42
CA LEU A 86 -13.54 14.26 -20.11
C LEU A 86 -13.15 15.32 -19.07
N ARG A 87 -13.93 15.40 -17.99
CA ARG A 87 -13.54 16.20 -16.83
C ARG A 87 -12.57 15.42 -15.95
N TYR A 88 -11.69 16.10 -15.23
CA TYR A 88 -10.87 15.44 -14.23
C TYR A 88 -10.84 16.24 -12.92
N ILE A 89 -10.58 15.53 -11.84
CA ILE A 89 -10.35 16.03 -10.49
C ILE A 89 -9.01 15.49 -10.03
N THR A 90 -8.19 16.31 -9.41
CA THR A 90 -6.86 15.94 -8.98
C THR A 90 -6.80 15.69 -7.47
N PHE A 91 -6.02 14.71 -7.05
CA PHE A 91 -5.80 14.43 -5.63
C PHE A 91 -4.33 14.17 -5.34
N GLY A 92 -3.90 14.45 -4.09
CA GLY A 92 -2.53 14.22 -3.63
C GLY A 92 -2.09 15.17 -2.53
N HIS A 93 -0.78 15.30 -2.34
CA HIS A 93 -0.16 16.21 -1.37
C HIS A 93 0.16 17.58 -1.98
N SER A 94 0.25 17.68 -3.31
CA SER A 94 0.51 18.94 -4.01
C SER A 94 -0.52 20.01 -3.65
N ASN A 95 -0.06 21.24 -3.44
CA ASN A 95 -0.93 22.39 -3.21
C ASN A 95 -1.83 22.75 -4.42
N LYS A 96 -1.56 22.14 -5.57
CA LYS A 96 -2.34 22.26 -6.81
C LYS A 96 -3.41 21.18 -6.96
N SER A 97 -3.54 20.27 -5.99
CA SER A 97 -4.59 19.25 -5.99
C SER A 97 -5.93 19.85 -5.59
N ASP A 98 -7.01 19.40 -6.23
CA ASP A 98 -8.38 19.75 -5.85
C ASP A 98 -8.75 19.13 -4.51
N ILE A 99 -8.21 17.93 -4.24
CA ILE A 99 -8.35 17.19 -3.00
C ILE A 99 -6.95 16.92 -2.46
N GLN A 100 -6.61 17.54 -1.33
CA GLN A 100 -5.26 17.53 -0.79
C GLN A 100 -5.24 17.05 0.66
N ILE A 101 -4.25 16.23 1.02
CA ILE A 101 -3.81 16.12 2.42
C ILE A 101 -2.85 17.28 2.68
N THR A 102 -3.26 18.21 3.55
CA THR A 102 -2.46 19.40 3.89
C THR A 102 -1.57 19.17 5.10
N GLU A 103 -1.99 18.29 6.00
CA GLU A 103 -1.24 18.00 7.23
C GLU A 103 -1.48 16.55 7.67
N ILE A 104 -0.40 15.91 8.10
CA ILE A 104 -0.41 14.59 8.74
C ILE A 104 0.36 14.75 10.04
N SER A 105 -0.28 14.47 11.17
CA SER A 105 0.37 14.49 12.47
C SER A 105 0.02 13.25 13.29
N ARG A 106 0.94 12.85 14.17
CA ARG A 106 0.72 11.71 15.08
C ARG A 106 0.31 12.23 16.45
N VAL A 107 -0.81 11.74 16.93
CA VAL A 107 -1.35 12.06 18.26
C VAL A 107 -1.56 10.73 18.99
N LYS A 108 -0.64 10.38 19.90
CA LYS A 108 -0.57 9.06 20.54
C LYS A 108 -0.46 7.95 19.46
N ASP A 109 -1.36 6.98 19.47
CA ASP A 109 -1.40 5.85 18.54
C ASP A 109 -2.27 6.11 17.30
N ARG A 110 -2.75 7.34 17.13
CA ARG A 110 -3.59 7.74 15.99
C ARG A 110 -2.87 8.72 15.05
N ILE A 111 -3.26 8.70 13.79
CA ILE A 111 -2.86 9.68 12.79
C ILE A 111 -4.00 10.72 12.66
N SER A 112 -3.69 11.98 12.89
CA SER A 112 -4.59 13.10 12.57
C SER A 112 -4.30 13.58 11.15
N LEU A 113 -5.37 13.76 10.37
CA LEU A 113 -5.33 14.13 8.97
C LEU A 113 -6.12 15.41 8.76
N LYS A 114 -5.53 16.37 8.06
CA LYS A 114 -6.23 17.57 7.60
C LYS A 114 -6.30 17.56 6.07
N PHE A 115 -7.48 17.74 5.55
CA PHE A 115 -7.76 17.77 4.11
C PHE A 115 -8.17 19.16 3.67
N ARG A 116 -7.81 19.52 2.45
CA ARG A 116 -8.44 20.60 1.69
C ARG A 116 -9.16 19.98 0.52
N ILE A 117 -10.48 20.13 0.47
CA ILE A 117 -11.36 19.55 -0.53
C ILE A 117 -12.06 20.70 -1.24
N PHE A 118 -11.71 20.97 -2.50
CA PHE A 118 -12.22 22.12 -3.29
C PHE A 118 -12.15 23.47 -2.55
N GLY A 119 -11.11 23.67 -1.73
CA GLY A 119 -10.89 24.90 -0.97
C GLY A 119 -11.38 24.87 0.47
N GLU A 120 -12.27 24.00 0.84
CA GLU A 120 -12.77 23.82 2.22
C GLU A 120 -11.84 22.92 3.03
N ILE A 121 -11.72 23.18 4.33
CA ILE A 121 -10.83 22.45 5.25
C ILE A 121 -11.64 21.49 6.10
N PHE A 122 -11.19 20.24 6.11
CA PHE A 122 -11.75 19.15 6.91
C PHE A 122 -10.67 18.49 7.74
N GLN A 123 -11.07 17.86 8.85
CA GLN A 123 -10.15 17.13 9.72
C GLN A 123 -10.78 15.83 10.19
N THR A 124 -9.96 14.78 10.24
CA THR A 124 -10.34 13.48 10.82
C THR A 124 -9.13 12.82 11.45
N SER A 125 -9.31 11.63 12.03
CA SER A 125 -8.22 10.81 12.56
C SER A 125 -8.38 9.36 12.10
N SER A 126 -7.31 8.59 12.16
CA SER A 126 -7.33 7.18 11.80
C SER A 126 -6.39 6.38 12.73
N ASP A 127 -6.77 5.16 13.03
CA ASP A 127 -5.91 4.20 13.75
C ASP A 127 -4.87 3.56 12.80
N ILE A 128 -5.10 3.65 11.49
CA ILE A 128 -4.20 3.12 10.47
C ILE A 128 -2.92 3.96 10.43
N GLN A 129 -1.78 3.37 10.78
CA GLN A 129 -0.50 4.08 10.80
C GLN A 129 0.30 4.02 9.49
N ASN A 130 -0.28 3.52 8.42
CA ASN A 130 0.31 3.49 7.08
C ASN A 130 -0.20 4.67 6.24
N ILE A 131 0.69 5.62 5.95
CA ILE A 131 0.34 6.86 5.21
C ILE A 131 -0.11 6.55 3.78
N SER A 132 0.48 5.55 3.12
CA SER A 132 0.09 5.18 1.75
C SER A 132 -1.35 4.66 1.68
N ILE A 133 -1.84 3.99 2.73
CA ILE A 133 -3.24 3.58 2.82
C ILE A 133 -4.13 4.82 3.03
N LEU A 134 -3.71 5.75 3.87
CA LEU A 134 -4.45 6.98 4.12
C LEU A 134 -4.59 7.85 2.87
N ASN A 135 -3.62 7.81 1.96
CA ASN A 135 -3.71 8.50 0.67
C ASN A 135 -4.86 7.98 -0.20
N ASN A 136 -5.29 6.73 -0.02
CA ASN A 136 -6.43 6.18 -0.74
C ASN A 136 -7.78 6.79 -0.31
N TYR A 137 -7.83 7.53 0.80
CA TYR A 137 -9.04 8.28 1.18
C TYR A 137 -9.28 9.49 0.27
N LEU A 138 -8.24 10.05 -0.34
CA LEU A 138 -8.38 11.22 -1.22
C LEU A 138 -9.35 10.97 -2.40
N PRO A 139 -9.18 9.92 -3.22
CA PRO A 139 -10.16 9.66 -4.27
C PRO A 139 -11.55 9.29 -3.74
N VAL A 140 -11.67 8.68 -2.55
CA VAL A 140 -12.97 8.41 -1.92
C VAL A 140 -13.70 9.71 -1.59
N LEU A 141 -13.00 10.70 -1.01
CA LEU A 141 -13.55 12.03 -0.76
C LEU A 141 -13.95 12.74 -2.06
N GLY A 142 -13.19 12.54 -3.13
CA GLY A 142 -13.52 13.03 -4.46
C GLY A 142 -14.81 12.45 -5.02
N ILE A 143 -14.99 11.14 -4.91
CA ILE A 143 -16.23 10.47 -5.33
C ILE A 143 -17.42 10.94 -4.47
N ALA A 144 -17.23 11.03 -3.15
CA ALA A 144 -18.27 11.51 -2.24
C ALA A 144 -18.76 12.91 -2.64
N ASN A 145 -17.84 13.81 -2.97
CA ASN A 145 -18.18 15.13 -3.47
C ASN A 145 -18.92 15.11 -4.82
N ILE A 146 -18.44 14.31 -5.79
CA ILE A 146 -19.09 14.17 -7.11
C ILE A 146 -20.55 13.66 -6.97
N LEU A 147 -20.77 12.75 -6.01
CA LEU A 147 -22.07 12.12 -5.78
C LEU A 147 -22.94 12.90 -4.78
N ASN A 148 -22.48 14.07 -4.32
CA ASN A 148 -23.13 14.94 -3.34
C ASN A 148 -23.46 14.24 -2.01
N TYR A 149 -22.53 13.41 -1.51
CA TYR A 149 -22.58 12.88 -0.15
C TYR A 149 -22.07 13.91 0.85
N ASP A 150 -22.57 13.82 2.08
CA ASP A 150 -22.08 14.61 3.21
C ASP A 150 -20.64 14.17 3.56
N LEU A 151 -19.68 15.09 3.38
CA LEU A 151 -18.27 14.83 3.63
C LEU A 151 -17.97 14.61 5.10
N ASP A 152 -18.70 15.26 6.02
CA ASP A 152 -18.52 15.05 7.46
C ASP A 152 -18.94 13.63 7.87
N GLU A 153 -20.00 13.10 7.27
CA GLU A 153 -20.39 11.70 7.47
C GLU A 153 -19.35 10.73 6.91
N ILE A 154 -18.83 10.99 5.72
CA ILE A 154 -17.77 10.16 5.13
C ILE A 154 -16.51 10.18 5.99
N LEU A 155 -16.10 11.33 6.51
CA LEU A 155 -14.92 11.46 7.37
C LEU A 155 -15.07 10.72 8.70
N LYS A 156 -16.28 10.71 9.31
CA LYS A 156 -16.57 9.86 10.47
C LYS A 156 -16.45 8.36 10.15
N ASN A 157 -16.85 7.96 8.97
CA ASN A 157 -16.68 6.57 8.52
C ASN A 157 -15.20 6.22 8.30
N ILE A 158 -14.38 7.16 7.83
CA ILE A 158 -12.93 7.00 7.69
C ILE A 158 -12.25 6.75 9.04
N GLU A 159 -12.70 7.39 10.11
CA GLU A 159 -12.16 7.17 11.47
C GLU A 159 -12.26 5.71 11.92
N ASN A 160 -13.31 5.03 11.49
CA ASN A 160 -13.60 3.64 11.84
C ASN A 160 -13.29 2.65 10.70
N ALA A 161 -12.68 3.15 9.61
CA ALA A 161 -12.38 2.33 8.45
C ALA A 161 -11.38 1.24 8.81
N ARG A 162 -11.69 0.02 8.36
CA ARG A 162 -10.79 -1.12 8.49
C ARG A 162 -10.13 -1.42 7.15
N VAL A 163 -8.88 -1.81 7.21
CA VAL A 163 -8.15 -2.26 6.02
C VAL A 163 -8.67 -3.62 5.55
N HIS A 164 -8.53 -3.87 4.27
CA HIS A 164 -8.83 -5.18 3.71
C HIS A 164 -7.85 -6.22 4.28
N ARG A 165 -8.31 -7.48 4.37
CA ARG A 165 -7.49 -8.62 4.83
C ARG A 165 -6.12 -8.63 4.11
N SER A 166 -5.07 -8.88 4.89
CA SER A 166 -3.67 -8.91 4.43
C SER A 166 -3.14 -7.63 3.75
N ARG A 167 -3.78 -6.48 4.02
CA ARG A 167 -3.30 -5.15 3.61
C ARG A 167 -3.15 -4.25 4.83
N TRP A 168 -2.01 -4.36 5.52
CA TRP A 168 -1.74 -3.64 6.77
C TRP A 168 -2.77 -3.98 7.87
N GLN A 169 -3.17 -5.23 7.98
CA GLN A 169 -4.10 -5.67 9.02
C GLN A 169 -3.35 -5.85 10.34
N GLU A 170 -3.81 -5.18 11.39
CA GLU A 170 -3.19 -5.21 12.72
C GLU A 170 -3.91 -6.18 13.64
N PHE A 171 -3.13 -6.94 14.42
CA PHE A 171 -3.59 -7.85 15.45
C PHE A 171 -2.77 -7.61 16.73
N ASP A 172 -3.45 -7.58 17.87
CA ASP A 172 -2.84 -7.47 19.19
C ASP A 172 -3.02 -8.77 19.94
N PHE A 173 -1.94 -9.26 20.56
CA PHE A 173 -1.92 -10.49 21.35
C PHE A 173 -1.27 -10.26 22.71
N GLU A 174 -1.83 -10.89 23.74
CA GLU A 174 -1.15 -11.04 25.05
C GLU A 174 -0.03 -12.06 24.89
N PHE A 175 1.17 -11.76 25.39
CA PHE A 175 2.32 -12.66 25.30
C PHE A 175 3.34 -12.38 26.41
N ASP A 176 3.66 -13.41 27.22
CA ASP A 176 4.69 -13.35 28.29
C ASP A 176 4.51 -12.14 29.23
N GLY A 177 3.27 -11.88 29.65
CA GLY A 177 2.91 -10.76 30.55
C GLY A 177 3.04 -9.37 29.91
N GLY A 178 2.97 -9.27 28.60
CA GLY A 178 2.94 -8.02 27.84
C GLY A 178 2.20 -8.22 26.52
N GLN A 179 2.45 -7.37 25.55
CA GLN A 179 1.75 -7.41 24.25
C GLN A 179 2.72 -7.67 23.08
N ILE A 180 2.22 -8.34 22.07
CA ILE A 180 2.82 -8.43 20.73
C ILE A 180 1.83 -7.85 19.73
N LYS A 181 2.32 -7.04 18.81
CA LYS A 181 1.56 -6.56 17.66
C LYS A 181 2.05 -7.25 16.39
N LEU A 182 1.12 -7.87 15.64
CA LEU A 182 1.36 -8.43 14.33
C LEU A 182 0.69 -7.55 13.27
N ILE A 183 1.43 -7.15 12.26
CA ILE A 183 0.91 -6.42 11.08
C ILE A 183 1.07 -7.31 9.85
N ASP A 184 -0.07 -7.70 9.29
CA ASP A 184 -0.17 -8.48 8.06
C ASP A 184 -0.34 -7.54 6.85
N ASP A 185 0.68 -7.48 6.00
CA ASP A 185 0.66 -6.80 4.69
C ASP A 185 1.13 -7.76 3.59
N SER A 186 0.77 -9.05 3.73
CA SER A 186 1.24 -10.15 2.90
C SER A 186 0.46 -10.35 1.60
N TYR A 187 -0.52 -9.51 1.28
CA TYR A 187 -1.32 -9.65 0.07
C TYR A 187 -0.50 -9.56 -1.21
N ASN A 188 0.37 -8.56 -1.32
CA ASN A 188 1.27 -8.39 -2.47
C ASN A 188 2.43 -7.46 -2.13
N ALA A 189 3.46 -7.40 -3.02
CA ALA A 189 4.61 -6.53 -2.87
C ALA A 189 5.04 -5.97 -4.23
N SER A 190 5.11 -4.63 -4.32
CA SER A 190 5.78 -3.88 -5.38
C SER A 190 6.84 -2.97 -4.75
N PRO A 191 7.82 -2.46 -5.50
CA PRO A 191 8.86 -1.60 -4.96
C PRO A 191 8.31 -0.42 -4.15
N THR A 192 7.42 0.38 -4.74
CA THR A 192 6.79 1.51 -4.03
C THR A 192 6.09 1.05 -2.75
N SER A 193 5.23 0.01 -2.81
CA SER A 193 4.49 -0.45 -1.63
C SER A 193 5.40 -1.03 -0.53
N MET A 194 6.53 -1.64 -0.92
CA MET A 194 7.50 -2.18 0.02
C MET A 194 8.29 -1.05 0.71
N PHE A 195 8.71 -0.03 -0.04
CA PHE A 195 9.43 1.12 0.50
C PHE A 195 8.57 1.91 1.48
N ASP A 196 7.34 2.22 1.11
CA ASP A 196 6.37 2.91 1.96
C ASP A 196 6.09 2.13 3.25
N ALA A 197 5.96 0.81 3.13
CA ALA A 197 5.74 -0.05 4.29
C ALA A 197 6.94 -0.04 5.26
N ILE A 198 8.16 -0.12 4.74
CA ILE A 198 9.38 -0.04 5.58
C ILE A 198 9.47 1.31 6.30
N GLU A 199 9.17 2.42 5.63
CA GLU A 199 9.13 3.76 6.24
C GLU A 199 8.02 3.87 7.29
N SER A 200 6.85 3.28 7.02
CA SER A 200 5.74 3.24 7.97
C SER A 200 6.08 2.44 9.22
N ILE A 201 6.73 1.27 9.07
CA ILE A 201 7.19 0.47 10.21
C ILE A 201 8.30 1.19 10.98
N ASP A 202 9.25 1.82 10.30
CA ASP A 202 10.30 2.60 10.98
C ASP A 202 9.69 3.71 11.86
N SER A 203 8.72 4.42 11.33
CA SER A 203 8.04 5.49 12.03
C SER A 203 6.91 5.03 12.95
N TYR A 204 6.52 3.75 12.93
CA TYR A 204 5.45 3.21 13.78
C TYR A 204 5.74 3.46 15.27
N ARG A 205 4.74 3.88 16.03
CA ARG A 205 4.83 4.11 17.47
C ARG A 205 3.68 3.38 18.18
N GLY A 206 3.99 2.83 19.35
CA GLY A 206 3.06 2.22 20.28
C GLY A 206 3.70 2.19 21.67
N GLU A 207 2.94 2.49 22.70
CA GLU A 207 3.48 2.64 24.09
C GLU A 207 4.19 1.37 24.59
N GLN A 208 3.81 0.19 24.09
CA GLN A 208 4.36 -1.10 24.53
C GLN A 208 5.28 -1.75 23.48
N ILE A 209 5.66 -1.02 22.41
CA ILE A 209 6.53 -1.55 21.36
C ILE A 209 7.97 -1.19 21.66
N PHE A 210 8.81 -2.23 21.87
CA PHE A 210 10.22 -2.10 22.20
C PHE A 210 11.16 -2.64 21.13
N ARG A 211 10.64 -3.53 20.25
CA ARG A 211 11.44 -4.15 19.19
C ARG A 211 10.61 -4.35 17.92
N LYS A 212 11.20 -4.02 16.78
CA LYS A 212 10.58 -4.15 15.45
C LYS A 212 11.22 -5.29 14.68
N ILE A 213 10.41 -6.27 14.32
CA ILE A 213 10.79 -7.46 13.54
C ILE A 213 10.10 -7.38 12.18
N ILE A 214 10.85 -7.50 11.10
CA ILE A 214 10.26 -7.60 9.76
C ILE A 214 10.58 -8.93 9.10
N ILE A 215 9.58 -9.52 8.46
CA ILE A 215 9.69 -10.74 7.65
C ILE A 215 9.30 -10.35 6.23
N ILE A 216 10.28 -10.26 5.36
CA ILE A 216 10.14 -9.72 4.02
C ILE A 216 10.32 -10.80 2.98
N GLY A 217 9.32 -10.95 2.11
CA GLY A 217 9.38 -11.82 0.95
C GLY A 217 9.80 -11.08 -0.32
N ASP A 218 10.14 -11.85 -1.34
CA ASP A 218 10.53 -11.32 -2.65
C ASP A 218 9.45 -10.43 -3.26
N MET A 219 9.89 -9.44 -4.04
CA MET A 219 9.06 -8.70 -4.97
C MET A 219 9.14 -9.37 -6.34
N LEU A 220 8.04 -9.96 -6.78
CA LEU A 220 7.96 -10.66 -8.06
C LEU A 220 7.53 -9.73 -9.21
N GLU A 221 7.59 -10.22 -10.43
CA GLU A 221 7.15 -9.54 -11.66
C GLU A 221 7.93 -8.24 -11.98
N LEU A 222 9.19 -8.17 -11.52
CA LEU A 222 10.07 -7.03 -11.76
C LEU A 222 10.96 -7.19 -13.00
N GLY A 223 11.05 -8.41 -13.59
CA GLY A 223 11.93 -8.68 -14.72
C GLY A 223 13.38 -8.32 -14.41
N ASP A 224 14.07 -7.70 -15.35
CA ASP A 224 15.48 -7.30 -15.23
C ASP A 224 15.74 -6.26 -14.13
N LEU A 225 14.70 -5.62 -13.62
CA LEU A 225 14.80 -4.64 -12.54
C LEU A 225 14.80 -5.28 -11.14
N SER A 226 14.66 -6.59 -11.04
CA SER A 226 14.57 -7.31 -9.76
C SER A 226 15.79 -7.04 -8.87
N GLU A 227 17.00 -7.19 -9.39
CA GLU A 227 18.23 -6.95 -8.63
C GLU A 227 18.31 -5.51 -8.09
N LYS A 228 17.98 -4.54 -8.92
CA LYS A 228 17.98 -3.12 -8.56
C LYS A 228 17.06 -2.85 -7.36
N TYR A 229 15.81 -3.29 -7.44
CA TYR A 229 14.81 -2.97 -6.40
C TYR A 229 15.04 -3.74 -5.10
N HIS A 230 15.48 -5.00 -5.16
CA HIS A 230 15.87 -5.75 -3.96
C HIS A 230 17.10 -5.14 -3.28
N SER A 231 18.09 -4.67 -4.05
CA SER A 231 19.25 -3.96 -3.51
C SER A 231 18.84 -2.63 -2.84
N GLU A 232 17.95 -1.87 -3.49
CA GLU A 232 17.43 -0.61 -2.95
C GLU A 232 16.65 -0.83 -1.64
N LEU A 233 15.82 -1.87 -1.59
CA LEU A 233 15.08 -2.25 -0.38
C LEU A 233 16.03 -2.49 0.80
N VAL A 234 17.08 -3.27 0.59
CA VAL A 234 18.08 -3.54 1.64
C VAL A 234 18.79 -2.27 2.09
N ASN A 235 19.13 -1.37 1.18
CA ASN A 235 19.73 -0.08 1.52
C ASN A 235 18.78 0.78 2.37
N ARG A 236 17.46 0.78 2.07
CA ARG A 236 16.46 1.48 2.88
C ARG A 236 16.32 0.85 4.26
N ILE A 237 16.18 -0.47 4.35
CA ILE A 237 16.13 -1.20 5.64
C ILE A 237 17.35 -0.89 6.52
N ASN A 238 18.54 -0.79 5.94
CA ASN A 238 19.76 -0.47 6.70
C ASN A 238 19.72 0.92 7.37
N ARG A 239 18.96 1.87 6.80
CA ARG A 239 18.83 3.24 7.33
C ARG A 239 17.75 3.40 8.39
N THR A 240 16.92 2.38 8.64
CA THR A 240 15.83 2.40 9.62
C THR A 240 16.30 2.05 11.04
N ASN A 241 15.39 2.19 12.01
CA ASN A 241 15.54 1.71 13.38
C ASN A 241 14.90 0.31 13.58
N ILE A 242 14.66 -0.44 12.51
CA ILE A 242 14.17 -1.82 12.58
C ILE A 242 15.26 -2.70 13.19
N ASP A 243 14.89 -3.56 14.14
CA ASP A 243 15.84 -4.35 14.93
C ASP A 243 16.20 -5.69 14.28
N HIS A 244 15.18 -6.41 13.79
CA HIS A 244 15.37 -7.76 13.27
C HIS A 244 14.78 -7.90 11.87
N VAL A 245 15.57 -8.47 10.96
CA VAL A 245 15.20 -8.68 9.56
C VAL A 245 15.34 -10.15 9.21
N TYR A 246 14.26 -10.70 8.71
CA TYR A 246 14.18 -12.04 8.13
C TYR A 246 13.79 -11.93 6.66
N PHE A 247 14.48 -12.65 5.79
CA PHE A 247 14.15 -12.74 4.37
C PHE A 247 13.54 -14.09 4.03
N CYS A 248 12.58 -14.09 3.12
CA CYS A 248 11.94 -15.29 2.57
C CYS A 248 11.83 -15.17 1.05
N GLY A 249 12.65 -15.93 0.32
CA GLY A 249 12.66 -15.96 -1.13
C GLY A 249 14.06 -16.02 -1.72
N GLU A 250 14.12 -16.31 -3.01
CA GLU A 250 15.39 -16.52 -3.73
C GLU A 250 16.04 -15.21 -4.17
N TYR A 251 15.22 -14.21 -4.57
CA TYR A 251 15.71 -12.91 -5.05
C TYR A 251 16.31 -12.03 -3.94
N LEU A 252 15.84 -12.14 -2.69
CA LEU A 252 16.41 -11.47 -1.53
C LEU A 252 17.65 -12.15 -0.97
N THR A 253 17.83 -13.46 -1.22
CA THR A 253 18.94 -14.25 -0.69
C THR A 253 20.33 -13.64 -0.99
N PRO A 254 20.65 -13.17 -2.22
CA PRO A 254 21.96 -12.57 -2.51
C PRO A 254 22.25 -11.28 -1.72
N PHE A 255 21.21 -10.62 -1.26
CA PHE A 255 21.32 -9.34 -0.52
C PHE A 255 21.34 -9.50 0.99
N PHE A 256 21.16 -10.70 1.52
CA PHE A 256 21.12 -10.92 2.97
C PHE A 256 22.43 -10.52 3.65
N SER A 257 23.58 -10.79 3.02
CA SER A 257 24.89 -10.38 3.52
C SER A 257 25.10 -8.84 3.53
N LYS A 258 24.35 -8.10 2.72
CA LYS A 258 24.39 -6.63 2.63
C LYS A 258 23.57 -5.94 3.73
N LEU A 259 22.74 -6.68 4.48
CA LEU A 259 22.11 -6.17 5.70
C LEU A 259 23.15 -5.92 6.78
N SER A 260 22.92 -4.85 7.54
CA SER A 260 23.71 -4.56 8.76
C SER A 260 23.73 -5.79 9.69
N PRO A 261 24.89 -6.22 10.19
CA PRO A 261 25.01 -7.41 11.04
C PRO A 261 24.06 -7.41 12.26
N LYS A 262 23.76 -6.24 12.82
CA LYS A 262 22.85 -6.08 13.97
C LYS A 262 21.41 -6.47 13.61
N LYS A 263 20.97 -6.13 12.40
CA LYS A 263 19.60 -6.37 11.90
C LYS A 263 19.43 -7.79 11.35
N ARG A 264 20.46 -8.35 10.75
CA ARG A 264 20.47 -9.62 10.02
C ARG A 264 20.24 -10.80 10.94
N LYS A 265 19.13 -11.54 10.79
CA LYS A 265 18.80 -12.71 11.63
C LYS A 265 18.86 -14.01 10.87
N LYS A 266 17.94 -14.22 9.94
CA LYS A 266 17.89 -15.45 9.14
C LYS A 266 17.30 -15.20 7.76
N GLN A 267 17.69 -16.00 6.79
CA GLN A 267 17.08 -16.09 5.48
C GLN A 267 16.51 -17.48 5.26
N PHE A 268 15.41 -17.54 4.56
CA PHE A 268 14.73 -18.76 4.14
C PHE A 268 14.55 -18.70 2.63
N LYS A 269 14.84 -19.80 1.92
CA LYS A 269 14.65 -19.86 0.45
C LYS A 269 13.17 -19.82 0.07
N SER A 270 12.31 -20.43 0.88
CA SER A 270 10.86 -20.37 0.76
C SER A 270 10.22 -20.52 2.15
N ILE A 271 8.90 -20.33 2.22
CA ILE A 271 8.13 -20.49 3.46
C ILE A 271 8.25 -21.90 4.05
N GLU A 272 8.40 -22.92 3.23
CA GLU A 272 8.52 -24.32 3.65
C GLU A 272 9.74 -24.60 4.54
N TYR A 273 10.76 -23.75 4.51
CA TYR A 273 11.91 -23.80 5.41
C TYR A 273 11.69 -23.12 6.76
N ILE A 274 10.50 -22.56 6.99
CA ILE A 274 10.11 -21.97 8.29
C ILE A 274 9.34 -23.04 9.06
N HIS A 275 10.06 -23.87 9.82
CA HIS A 275 9.47 -25.03 10.50
C HIS A 275 8.84 -24.70 11.87
N SER A 276 9.09 -23.52 12.43
CA SER A 276 8.58 -23.12 13.73
C SER A 276 8.65 -21.60 13.90
N ILE A 277 7.65 -21.05 14.58
CA ILE A 277 7.61 -19.66 15.02
C ILE A 277 8.73 -19.35 16.03
N ASP A 278 9.25 -20.35 16.76
CA ASP A 278 10.39 -20.19 17.68
C ASP A 278 11.66 -19.68 17.00
N ASN A 279 11.79 -19.86 15.68
CA ASN A 279 12.88 -19.27 14.90
C ASN A 279 12.98 -17.76 15.06
N PHE A 280 11.89 -17.07 15.39
CA PHE A 280 11.82 -15.63 15.48
C PHE A 280 12.14 -15.12 16.91
N LYS A 281 12.20 -16.02 17.93
CA LYS A 281 12.54 -15.71 19.32
C LYS A 281 11.74 -14.52 19.84
N LEU A 282 10.42 -14.66 19.79
CA LEU A 282 9.48 -13.63 20.17
C LEU A 282 9.61 -13.21 21.62
N LYS A 283 9.30 -11.96 21.92
CA LYS A 283 9.29 -11.37 23.25
C LYS A 283 8.14 -10.38 23.37
N ARG A 284 7.67 -10.17 24.59
CA ARG A 284 6.75 -9.06 24.86
C ARG A 284 7.31 -7.74 24.31
N GLY A 285 6.48 -6.92 23.75
CA GLY A 285 6.83 -5.64 23.13
C GLY A 285 7.35 -5.76 21.70
N ASP A 286 7.21 -6.93 21.04
CA ASP A 286 7.53 -7.07 19.63
C ASP A 286 6.41 -6.49 18.76
N LEU A 287 6.83 -5.73 17.74
CA LEU A 287 6.02 -5.47 16.55
C LEU A 287 6.56 -6.35 15.44
N ILE A 288 5.72 -7.22 14.92
CA ILE A 288 6.04 -8.15 13.82
C ILE A 288 5.34 -7.65 12.57
N PHE A 289 6.09 -7.42 11.50
CA PHE A 289 5.55 -7.01 10.21
C PHE A 289 5.89 -8.03 9.14
N ILE A 290 4.90 -8.44 8.35
CA ILE A 290 5.04 -9.47 7.31
C ILE A 290 4.56 -8.94 5.98
N LYS A 291 5.45 -8.91 4.94
CA LYS A 291 5.11 -8.47 3.59
C LYS A 291 5.94 -9.19 2.53
N GLY A 292 5.29 -9.52 1.42
CA GLY A 292 5.92 -10.11 0.23
C GLY A 292 4.91 -10.27 -0.90
N SER A 293 5.38 -10.64 -2.07
CA SER A 293 4.48 -10.98 -3.18
C SER A 293 3.61 -12.18 -2.84
N ASN A 294 2.38 -12.19 -3.30
CA ASN A 294 1.37 -13.20 -2.97
C ASN A 294 1.88 -14.64 -3.15
N LYS A 295 2.57 -14.91 -4.27
CA LYS A 295 3.12 -16.24 -4.61
C LYS A 295 4.20 -16.73 -3.65
N ILE A 296 4.77 -15.88 -2.79
CA ILE A 296 5.71 -16.29 -1.74
C ILE A 296 4.99 -17.06 -0.63
N GLY A 297 3.68 -16.82 -0.46
CA GLY A 297 2.86 -17.56 0.51
C GLY A 297 2.97 -17.07 1.94
N LEU A 298 3.49 -15.86 2.20
CA LEU A 298 3.65 -15.34 3.56
C LEU A 298 2.32 -15.18 4.33
N ASN A 299 1.19 -15.12 3.64
CA ASN A 299 -0.13 -15.18 4.27
C ASN A 299 -0.34 -16.47 5.10
N ASN A 300 0.26 -17.59 4.70
CA ASN A 300 0.22 -18.83 5.49
C ASN A 300 1.04 -18.67 6.78
N LEU A 301 2.22 -18.05 6.69
CA LEU A 301 3.04 -17.76 7.87
C LEU A 301 2.31 -16.80 8.84
N VAL A 302 1.60 -15.80 8.33
CA VAL A 302 0.73 -14.93 9.16
C VAL A 302 -0.27 -15.77 9.94
N GLN A 303 -0.91 -16.74 9.30
CA GLN A 303 -1.90 -17.60 9.96
C GLN A 303 -1.25 -18.48 11.04
N GLU A 304 -0.02 -18.95 10.82
CA GLU A 304 0.75 -19.68 11.84
C GLU A 304 1.08 -18.76 13.03
N PHE A 305 1.48 -17.51 12.80
CA PHE A 305 1.68 -16.53 13.88
C PHE A 305 0.41 -16.28 14.68
N ILE A 306 -0.72 -16.08 14.02
CA ILE A 306 -2.02 -15.87 14.67
C ILE A 306 -2.36 -17.07 15.56
N ASN A 307 -2.23 -18.30 15.02
CA ASN A 307 -2.53 -19.51 15.78
C ASN A 307 -1.58 -19.69 16.98
N TYR A 308 -0.28 -19.45 16.78
CA TYR A 308 0.72 -19.56 17.85
C TYR A 308 0.47 -18.54 18.97
N LEU A 309 0.26 -17.26 18.61
CA LEU A 309 0.07 -16.19 19.58
C LEU A 309 -1.28 -16.24 20.29
N ALA A 310 -2.31 -16.80 19.65
CA ALA A 310 -3.63 -17.00 20.30
C ALA A 310 -3.63 -18.12 21.36
N LEU A 311 -2.62 -18.99 21.36
CA LEU A 311 -2.48 -20.11 22.29
C LEU A 311 -1.43 -19.85 23.41
N SER A 312 -0.68 -18.76 23.32
CA SER A 312 0.40 -18.40 24.24
C SER A 312 -0.08 -17.45 25.31
#